data_1085a3f8e2e662cc341c6afc432e7bcd
#
_entry.id   1085a3f8e2e662cc341c6afc432e7bcd
#
_cell.length_a   1.000
_cell.length_b   1.000
_cell.length_c   1.000
_cell.angle_alpha   90.00
_cell.angle_beta   90.00
_cell.angle_gamma   90.00
#
_symmetry.space_group_name_H-M   'P 1'
#
loop_
_entity.id
_entity.type
_entity.pdbx_description
1 polymer ?
#
loop_
_entity_poly.entity_id
_entity_poly.type
_entity_poly.pdbx_seq_one_letter_code
_entity_poly.pdbx_strand_id
1 'polypeptide(L)'
;MAIEQIKQHIQNNKNFLLSGGAGSGKTYTLMQVLDYVFEQNKNAKVACITYTNVAVNEIKERSPYSNLTVSTIHEFLWSQIKNHQKDLKKALMALIENQAINYGGETALSLEYLNDKKIEYQEYKKLENGIVSHDEIIKLAHYMFEHYEMLNNIVKDKFDFIFIDEYQDTQKEVTDIFLNFMQQGTKKNILGFFGDSMQSIYDKRVGNIDEYITQGIVERVIKADNRRCSIEVIGLINKIRNDRIFQEPANNNKTGSIKFLYSTNAMSISDIKRNTVFENWDFNDTKNTKELYLTHKLIANEQGFRSLLDIFSNDDVTSDTPNKFIAHLLKIEEIVFLYENGFFNEFIKNTHFKIKKLSDKQVLKNKIEQLKDSASSTIEEVIELADTLGVIKKDNKLNNYIREHEDKFSRAKDIQYKEIQNLYLYSQELSPYSTQHGVKGAEFDNVFIVLDNGRWNQYNFKYLFENTAGKESVIERTRKIFYVACSRAKDNLVVYFPQS
;
A
#
# COMPACT_ATOMS: atom_id res chain seq x y z
N MET A 1 5.42 -27.21 15.88
CA MET A 1 4.82 -25.88 15.57
C MET A 1 5.85 -25.04 14.84
N ALA A 2 5.44 -24.14 13.94
CA ALA A 2 6.39 -23.29 13.15
C ALA A 2 7.37 -22.51 14.02
N ILE A 3 6.93 -21.98 15.15
CA ILE A 3 7.82 -21.25 16.08
C ILE A 3 8.97 -22.11 16.63
N GLU A 4 8.75 -23.37 16.91
CA GLU A 4 9.80 -24.26 17.43
C GLU A 4 10.86 -24.57 16.34
N GLN A 5 10.46 -24.69 15.08
CA GLN A 5 11.39 -24.84 13.97
C GLN A 5 12.26 -23.57 13.80
N ILE A 6 11.65 -22.38 13.92
CA ILE A 6 12.38 -21.11 13.86
C ILE A 6 13.40 -21.02 15.01
N LYS A 7 13.01 -21.38 16.24
CA LYS A 7 13.92 -21.40 17.39
C LYS A 7 15.13 -22.32 17.14
N GLN A 8 14.92 -23.50 16.55
CA GLN A 8 16.00 -24.41 16.16
C GLN A 8 16.91 -23.80 15.09
N HIS A 9 16.36 -23.13 14.08
CA HIS A 9 17.18 -22.45 13.07
C HIS A 9 18.03 -21.34 13.68
N ILE A 10 17.47 -20.52 14.58
CA ILE A 10 18.19 -19.49 15.32
C ILE A 10 19.34 -20.10 16.14
N GLN A 11 19.08 -21.17 16.91
CA GLN A 11 20.09 -21.87 17.70
C GLN A 11 21.22 -22.44 16.83
N ASN A 12 20.91 -22.85 15.61
CA ASN A 12 21.87 -23.40 14.65
C ASN A 12 22.51 -22.30 13.75
N ASN A 13 22.31 -21.01 14.04
CA ASN A 13 22.78 -19.88 13.26
C ASN A 13 22.39 -19.95 11.77
N LYS A 14 21.16 -20.39 11.48
CA LYS A 14 20.62 -20.50 10.13
C LYS A 14 19.62 -19.38 9.84
N ASN A 15 19.68 -18.86 8.61
CA ASN A 15 18.64 -17.98 8.09
C ASN A 15 17.37 -18.79 7.81
N PHE A 16 16.22 -18.15 7.97
CA PHE A 16 14.94 -18.82 7.76
C PHE A 16 13.93 -17.94 7.03
N LEU A 17 12.98 -18.61 6.37
CA LEU A 17 11.79 -18.01 5.77
C LEU A 17 10.54 -18.64 6.40
N LEU A 18 9.75 -17.84 7.12
CA LEU A 18 8.40 -18.23 7.51
C LEU A 18 7.43 -17.96 6.36
N SER A 19 7.07 -19.00 5.63
CA SER A 19 6.06 -18.97 4.59
C SER A 19 4.69 -19.29 5.19
N GLY A 20 3.77 -18.33 5.16
CA GLY A 20 2.40 -18.56 5.70
C GLY A 20 1.39 -17.76 4.89
N GLY A 21 0.24 -18.37 4.60
CA GLY A 21 -0.82 -17.72 3.84
C GLY A 21 -1.45 -16.53 4.57
N ALA A 22 -2.38 -15.87 3.89
CA ALA A 22 -3.20 -14.82 4.50
C ALA A 22 -3.91 -15.38 5.75
N GLY A 23 -3.94 -14.61 6.84
CA GLY A 23 -4.58 -15.02 8.09
C GLY A 23 -3.81 -16.06 8.91
N SER A 24 -2.58 -16.45 8.53
CA SER A 24 -1.78 -17.43 9.29
C SER A 24 -1.15 -16.87 10.57
N GLY A 25 -1.19 -15.57 10.81
CA GLY A 25 -0.60 -14.93 11.98
C GLY A 25 0.93 -14.84 11.90
N LYS A 26 1.48 -14.45 10.74
CA LYS A 26 2.92 -14.22 10.53
C LYS A 26 3.48 -13.16 11.47
N THR A 27 2.82 -12.00 11.56
CA THR A 27 3.23 -10.90 12.45
C THR A 27 3.18 -11.33 13.92
N TYR A 28 2.19 -12.11 14.32
CA TYR A 28 2.15 -12.70 15.67
C TYR A 28 3.36 -13.63 15.91
N THR A 29 3.74 -14.45 14.93
CA THR A 29 4.92 -15.31 15.05
C THR A 29 6.21 -14.47 15.07
N LEU A 30 6.30 -13.38 14.30
CA LEU A 30 7.41 -12.43 14.39
C LEU A 30 7.58 -11.89 15.82
N MET A 31 6.48 -11.51 16.48
CA MET A 31 6.53 -11.08 17.89
C MET A 31 7.05 -12.17 18.82
N GLN A 32 6.58 -13.43 18.66
CA GLN A 32 7.10 -14.55 19.43
C GLN A 32 8.59 -14.82 19.18
N VAL A 33 9.08 -14.57 17.95
CA VAL A 33 10.52 -14.70 17.64
C VAL A 33 11.31 -13.57 18.30
N LEU A 34 10.79 -12.35 18.32
CA LEU A 34 11.42 -11.22 19.03
C LEU A 34 11.50 -11.54 20.55
N ASP A 35 10.41 -11.98 21.16
CA ASP A 35 10.37 -12.35 22.56
C ASP A 35 11.43 -13.44 22.85
N TYR A 36 11.49 -14.49 22.04
CA TYR A 36 12.48 -15.55 22.19
C TYR A 36 13.92 -15.02 22.11
N VAL A 37 14.24 -14.18 21.11
CA VAL A 37 15.59 -13.63 20.94
C VAL A 37 16.00 -12.81 22.14
N PHE A 38 15.14 -11.93 22.68
CA PHE A 38 15.44 -11.09 23.83
C PHE A 38 15.42 -11.87 25.16
N GLU A 39 14.68 -12.94 25.26
CA GLU A 39 14.77 -13.89 26.39
C GLU A 39 16.14 -14.59 26.44
N GLN A 40 16.66 -15.01 25.27
CA GLN A 40 17.97 -15.64 25.18
C GLN A 40 19.13 -14.65 25.41
N ASN A 41 19.00 -13.43 24.88
CA ASN A 41 20.00 -12.36 25.04
C ASN A 41 19.34 -10.99 25.11
N LYS A 42 19.22 -10.43 26.31
CA LYS A 42 18.65 -9.07 26.54
C LYS A 42 19.42 -7.96 25.82
N ASN A 43 20.68 -8.18 25.46
CA ASN A 43 21.53 -7.22 24.78
C ASN A 43 21.56 -7.46 23.25
N ALA A 44 20.82 -8.42 22.74
CA ALA A 44 20.74 -8.66 21.29
C ALA A 44 20.33 -7.37 20.58
N LYS A 45 20.98 -7.11 19.45
CA LYS A 45 20.68 -5.98 18.57
C LYS A 45 19.86 -6.48 17.40
N VAL A 46 18.61 -6.09 17.33
CA VAL A 46 17.67 -6.59 16.34
C VAL A 46 17.18 -5.46 15.45
N ALA A 47 17.21 -5.67 14.12
CA ALA A 47 16.48 -4.86 13.16
C ALA A 47 15.22 -5.62 12.71
N CYS A 48 14.07 -4.95 12.77
CA CYS A 48 12.83 -5.43 12.18
C CYS A 48 12.41 -4.46 11.07
N ILE A 49 12.34 -4.97 9.86
CA ILE A 49 12.13 -4.21 8.64
C ILE A 49 10.77 -4.60 8.07
N THR A 50 9.95 -3.61 7.73
CA THR A 50 8.66 -3.82 7.10
C THR A 50 8.47 -2.87 5.92
N TYR A 51 7.34 -2.99 5.23
CA TYR A 51 7.10 -2.21 4.02
C TYR A 51 6.40 -0.87 4.28
N THR A 52 5.53 -0.78 5.31
CA THR A 52 4.67 0.39 5.58
C THR A 52 4.90 0.97 6.96
N ASN A 53 4.65 2.29 7.10
CA ASN A 53 4.69 2.98 8.40
C ASN A 53 3.63 2.45 9.37
N VAL A 54 2.49 1.97 8.87
CA VAL A 54 1.45 1.35 9.70
C VAL A 54 2.00 0.10 10.39
N ALA A 55 2.65 -0.79 9.64
CA ALA A 55 3.27 -1.99 10.20
C ALA A 55 4.44 -1.65 11.15
N VAL A 56 5.23 -0.60 10.84
CA VAL A 56 6.26 -0.09 11.76
C VAL A 56 5.66 0.30 13.10
N ASN A 57 4.57 1.06 13.10
CA ASN A 57 3.92 1.51 14.33
C ASN A 57 3.31 0.34 15.10
N GLU A 58 2.65 -0.59 14.42
CA GLU A 58 2.07 -1.79 15.03
C GLU A 58 3.14 -2.63 15.76
N ILE A 59 4.30 -2.85 15.15
CA ILE A 59 5.39 -3.59 15.77
C ILE A 59 5.97 -2.82 16.96
N LYS A 60 6.18 -1.50 16.83
CA LYS A 60 6.69 -0.65 17.92
C LYS A 60 5.77 -0.64 19.13
N GLU A 61 4.47 -0.51 18.94
CA GLU A 61 3.48 -0.50 20.02
C GLU A 61 3.43 -1.83 20.80
N ARG A 62 3.69 -2.94 20.10
CA ARG A 62 3.67 -4.28 20.69
C ARG A 62 5.01 -4.71 21.31
N SER A 63 6.09 -3.96 21.05
CA SER A 63 7.45 -4.37 21.44
C SER A 63 8.05 -3.47 22.50
N PRO A 64 8.35 -3.96 23.70
CA PRO A 64 8.94 -3.16 24.80
C PRO A 64 10.48 -3.07 24.74
N TYR A 65 11.13 -3.55 23.67
CA TYR A 65 12.58 -3.77 23.63
C TYR A 65 13.33 -2.54 23.14
N SER A 66 14.24 -2.00 23.97
CA SER A 66 15.04 -0.81 23.65
C SER A 66 16.09 -1.03 22.54
N ASN A 67 16.57 -2.28 22.40
CA ASN A 67 17.58 -2.65 21.41
C ASN A 67 16.96 -3.15 20.08
N LEU A 68 15.64 -2.96 19.90
CA LEU A 68 14.92 -3.23 18.66
C LEU A 68 14.84 -1.97 17.81
N THR A 69 15.38 -2.03 16.61
CA THR A 69 15.20 -0.98 15.58
C THR A 69 14.09 -1.42 14.62
N VAL A 70 12.96 -0.69 14.60
CA VAL A 70 11.86 -0.96 13.66
C VAL A 70 11.76 0.19 12.68
N SER A 71 11.80 -0.10 11.38
CA SER A 71 11.74 0.90 10.30
C SER A 71 11.21 0.31 9.00
N THR A 72 10.88 1.18 8.06
CA THR A 72 10.65 0.75 6.67
C THR A 72 11.96 0.34 6.00
N ILE A 73 11.87 -0.41 4.88
CA ILE A 73 13.06 -0.83 4.14
C ILE A 73 13.89 0.36 3.65
N HIS A 74 13.23 1.44 3.17
CA HIS A 74 13.91 2.64 2.69
C HIS A 74 14.63 3.37 3.81
N GLU A 75 13.96 3.54 4.97
CA GLU A 75 14.57 4.17 6.14
C GLU A 75 15.74 3.34 6.68
N PHE A 76 15.59 2.00 6.72
CA PHE A 76 16.67 1.12 7.14
C PHE A 76 17.89 1.30 6.23
N LEU A 77 17.75 1.11 4.92
CA LEU A 77 18.85 1.23 3.97
C LEU A 77 19.47 2.63 4.01
N TRP A 78 18.65 3.66 3.99
CA TRP A 78 19.13 5.03 4.11
C TRP A 78 19.95 5.26 5.38
N SER A 79 19.49 4.75 6.52
CA SER A 79 20.20 4.89 7.79
C SER A 79 21.59 4.25 7.80
N GLN A 80 21.83 3.24 6.94
CA GLN A 80 23.15 2.61 6.83
C GLN A 80 24.07 3.41 5.90
N ILE A 81 23.56 4.03 4.81
CA ILE A 81 24.41 4.67 3.79
C ILE A 81 24.58 6.18 3.96
N LYS A 82 23.64 6.88 4.59
CA LYS A 82 23.56 8.36 4.65
C LYS A 82 24.81 9.05 5.18
N ASN A 83 25.58 8.40 6.05
CA ASN A 83 26.77 8.99 6.67
C ASN A 83 28.02 8.85 5.78
N HIS A 84 27.98 8.01 4.75
CA HIS A 84 29.09 7.76 3.83
C HIS A 84 29.01 8.69 2.60
N GLN A 85 28.88 10.01 2.85
CA GLN A 85 28.57 11.00 1.80
C GLN A 85 29.50 10.98 0.59
N LYS A 86 30.83 10.78 0.83
CA LYS A 86 31.81 10.72 -0.27
C LYS A 86 31.55 9.55 -1.22
N ASP A 87 31.28 8.38 -0.67
CA ASP A 87 31.05 7.18 -1.46
C ASP A 87 29.63 7.14 -2.03
N LEU A 88 28.66 7.73 -1.30
CA LEU A 88 27.28 7.91 -1.78
C LEU A 88 27.22 8.81 -3.03
N LYS A 89 28.03 9.88 -3.09
CA LYS A 89 28.15 10.74 -4.29
C LYS A 89 28.76 9.97 -5.47
N LYS A 90 29.80 9.16 -5.22
CA LYS A 90 30.41 8.30 -6.27
C LYS A 90 29.40 7.26 -6.78
N ALA A 91 28.67 6.62 -5.86
CA ALA A 91 27.62 5.65 -6.22
C ALA A 91 26.53 6.32 -7.07
N LEU A 92 26.08 7.51 -6.70
CA LEU A 92 25.09 8.27 -7.48
C LEU A 92 25.59 8.56 -8.90
N MET A 93 26.83 9.03 -9.04
CA MET A 93 27.42 9.30 -10.35
C MET A 93 27.54 8.04 -11.20
N ALA A 94 28.04 6.94 -10.65
CA ALA A 94 28.16 5.67 -11.36
C ALA A 94 26.78 5.14 -11.83
N LEU A 95 25.74 5.29 -11.01
CA LEU A 95 24.39 4.86 -11.35
C LEU A 95 23.72 5.77 -12.39
N ILE A 96 24.11 7.02 -12.48
CA ILE A 96 23.66 7.93 -13.54
C ILE A 96 24.40 7.59 -14.85
N GLU A 97 25.70 7.39 -14.80
CA GLU A 97 26.53 7.05 -15.97
C GLU A 97 26.11 5.73 -16.64
N ASN A 98 25.76 4.71 -15.85
CA ASN A 98 25.26 3.44 -16.34
C ASN A 98 23.74 3.42 -16.62
N GLN A 99 23.09 4.57 -16.55
CA GLN A 99 21.63 4.77 -16.79
C GLN A 99 20.69 3.99 -15.83
N ALA A 100 21.19 3.50 -14.71
CA ALA A 100 20.36 2.88 -13.69
C ALA A 100 19.50 3.93 -12.94
N ILE A 101 20.02 5.16 -12.82
CA ILE A 101 19.27 6.32 -12.32
C ILE A 101 19.14 7.33 -13.46
N ASN A 102 17.89 7.66 -13.83
CA ASN A 102 17.63 8.72 -14.81
C ASN A 102 17.81 10.09 -14.14
N TYR A 103 18.79 10.86 -14.61
CA TYR A 103 19.04 12.21 -14.10
C TYR A 103 18.00 13.22 -14.61
N GLY A 104 17.67 13.22 -15.91
CA GLY A 104 16.65 14.08 -16.52
C GLY A 104 16.98 15.59 -16.52
N GLY A 105 18.15 16.02 -16.05
CA GLY A 105 18.57 17.41 -16.03
C GLY A 105 19.22 17.85 -17.33
N GLU A 106 19.15 19.17 -17.64
CA GLU A 106 19.70 19.77 -18.85
C GLU A 106 21.23 19.93 -18.79
N THR A 107 21.80 20.08 -17.58
CA THR A 107 23.24 20.25 -17.36
C THR A 107 23.88 18.96 -16.86
N ALA A 108 25.09 18.64 -17.34
CA ALA A 108 25.81 17.47 -16.88
C ALA A 108 26.10 17.55 -15.38
N LEU A 109 25.65 16.54 -14.62
CA LEU A 109 26.00 16.40 -13.22
C LEU A 109 27.42 15.88 -13.09
N SER A 110 28.22 16.44 -12.18
CA SER A 110 29.60 15.96 -11.89
C SER A 110 29.85 15.82 -10.40
N LEU A 111 30.86 15.04 -10.02
CA LEU A 111 31.28 14.93 -8.62
C LEU A 111 31.68 16.29 -8.04
N GLU A 112 32.37 17.13 -8.85
CA GLU A 112 32.77 18.48 -8.46
C GLU A 112 31.54 19.36 -8.14
N TYR A 113 30.51 19.28 -8.98
CA TYR A 113 29.25 19.99 -8.75
C TYR A 113 28.53 19.56 -7.45
N LEU A 114 28.70 18.31 -7.05
CA LEU A 114 28.12 17.76 -5.83
C LEU A 114 29.00 17.95 -4.58
N ASN A 115 30.26 18.45 -4.72
CA ASN A 115 31.20 18.48 -3.58
C ASN A 115 30.64 19.22 -2.36
N ASP A 116 30.03 20.36 -2.55
CA ASP A 116 29.48 21.20 -1.48
C ASP A 116 28.03 20.84 -1.09
N LYS A 117 27.45 19.84 -1.74
CA LYS A 117 26.09 19.40 -1.48
C LYS A 117 26.10 18.12 -0.66
N LYS A 118 25.13 18.01 0.22
CA LYS A 118 24.85 16.76 0.94
C LYS A 118 23.80 15.98 0.18
N ILE A 119 23.99 14.66 0.01
CA ILE A 119 22.92 13.82 -0.49
C ILE A 119 21.91 13.63 0.64
N GLU A 120 20.63 13.92 0.35
CA GLU A 120 19.51 13.86 1.29
C GLU A 120 18.34 13.09 0.69
N TYR A 121 17.63 12.38 1.54
CA TYR A 121 16.45 11.62 1.17
C TYR A 121 15.19 12.43 1.46
N GLN A 122 14.35 12.60 0.43
CA GLN A 122 13.07 13.30 0.49
C GLN A 122 12.01 12.50 -0.30
N GLU A 123 10.74 12.93 -0.20
CA GLU A 123 9.65 12.33 -0.97
C GLU A 123 9.73 12.61 -2.48
N TYR A 124 10.51 13.59 -2.90
CA TYR A 124 10.72 13.98 -4.29
C TYR A 124 12.19 13.89 -4.69
N LYS A 125 12.42 13.80 -6.00
CA LYS A 125 13.75 13.73 -6.59
C LYS A 125 14.17 15.10 -7.17
N LYS A 126 15.37 15.56 -6.81
CA LYS A 126 16.05 16.72 -7.38
C LYS A 126 17.56 16.53 -7.28
N LEU A 127 18.10 15.71 -8.21
CA LEU A 127 19.48 15.22 -8.12
C LEU A 127 20.51 16.35 -8.21
N GLU A 128 20.25 17.41 -8.95
CA GLU A 128 21.09 18.60 -9.00
C GLU A 128 21.26 19.28 -7.63
N ASN A 129 20.33 19.08 -6.71
CA ASN A 129 20.41 19.58 -5.34
C ASN A 129 20.89 18.51 -4.33
N GLY A 130 21.22 17.32 -4.82
CA GLY A 130 21.57 16.18 -3.96
C GLY A 130 20.35 15.50 -3.34
N ILE A 131 19.12 15.77 -3.80
CA ILE A 131 17.91 15.17 -3.24
C ILE A 131 17.57 13.91 -4.04
N VAL A 132 17.49 12.78 -3.31
CA VAL A 132 17.11 11.46 -3.82
C VAL A 132 15.79 11.01 -3.23
N SER A 133 14.99 10.26 -4.00
CA SER A 133 13.69 9.74 -3.58
C SER A 133 13.76 8.24 -3.24
N HIS A 134 12.60 7.63 -2.96
CA HIS A 134 12.46 6.21 -2.62
C HIS A 134 13.13 5.28 -3.64
N ASP A 135 12.93 5.55 -4.93
CA ASP A 135 13.45 4.69 -6.00
C ASP A 135 14.99 4.69 -6.08
N GLU A 136 15.62 5.83 -5.79
CA GLU A 136 17.07 5.95 -5.82
C GLU A 136 17.73 5.29 -4.59
N ILE A 137 17.07 5.30 -3.43
CA ILE A 137 17.64 4.75 -2.18
C ILE A 137 18.01 3.29 -2.33
N ILE A 138 17.12 2.46 -2.88
CA ILE A 138 17.38 1.03 -3.04
C ILE A 138 18.55 0.79 -3.99
N LYS A 139 18.63 1.50 -5.11
CA LYS A 139 19.72 1.39 -6.09
C LYS A 139 21.06 1.85 -5.51
N LEU A 140 21.06 2.97 -4.78
CA LEU A 140 22.24 3.49 -4.10
C LEU A 140 22.73 2.51 -3.03
N ALA A 141 21.82 1.99 -2.20
CA ALA A 141 22.18 1.00 -1.20
C ALA A 141 22.73 -0.28 -1.85
N HIS A 142 22.07 -0.81 -2.88
CA HIS A 142 22.54 -2.00 -3.59
C HIS A 142 23.96 -1.79 -4.11
N TYR A 143 24.22 -0.70 -4.84
CA TYR A 143 25.55 -0.37 -5.33
C TYR A 143 26.57 -0.27 -4.20
N MET A 144 26.24 0.40 -3.10
CA MET A 144 27.17 0.59 -1.98
C MET A 144 27.46 -0.72 -1.24
N PHE A 145 26.47 -1.57 -1.00
CA PHE A 145 26.68 -2.88 -0.37
C PHE A 145 27.47 -3.84 -1.25
N GLU A 146 27.33 -3.74 -2.58
CA GLU A 146 28.10 -4.52 -3.54
C GLU A 146 29.57 -4.11 -3.58
N HIS A 147 29.87 -2.79 -3.56
CA HIS A 147 31.21 -2.27 -3.83
C HIS A 147 32.02 -1.92 -2.57
N TYR A 148 31.39 -1.84 -1.40
CA TYR A 148 32.06 -1.44 -0.16
C TYR A 148 31.90 -2.50 0.95
N GLU A 149 32.78 -3.49 0.99
CA GLU A 149 32.75 -4.58 1.98
C GLU A 149 32.74 -4.08 3.43
N MET A 150 33.39 -2.94 3.72
CA MET A 150 33.39 -2.32 5.04
C MET A 150 31.97 -1.96 5.49
N LEU A 151 31.08 -1.52 4.60
CA LEU A 151 29.69 -1.22 4.91
C LEU A 151 28.97 -2.49 5.38
N ASN A 152 29.19 -3.63 4.69
CA ASN A 152 28.62 -4.92 5.08
C ASN A 152 29.05 -5.29 6.51
N ASN A 153 30.34 -5.12 6.84
CA ASN A 153 30.87 -5.44 8.15
C ASN A 153 30.31 -4.52 9.25
N ILE A 154 30.18 -3.21 8.99
CA ILE A 154 29.56 -2.26 9.90
C ILE A 154 28.12 -2.66 10.26
N VAL A 155 27.32 -3.04 9.24
CA VAL A 155 25.91 -3.45 9.49
C VAL A 155 25.84 -4.76 10.29
N LYS A 156 26.77 -5.70 10.00
CA LYS A 156 26.88 -6.94 10.77
C LYS A 156 27.26 -6.70 12.24
N ASP A 157 28.09 -5.70 12.52
CA ASP A 157 28.47 -5.34 13.89
C ASP A 157 27.35 -4.60 14.63
N LYS A 158 26.48 -3.96 13.87
CA LYS A 158 25.35 -3.18 14.39
C LYS A 158 24.13 -4.05 14.75
N PHE A 159 23.91 -5.18 14.05
CA PHE A 159 22.76 -6.05 14.25
C PHE A 159 23.18 -7.52 14.32
N ASP A 160 22.68 -8.24 15.31
CA ASP A 160 22.82 -9.70 15.42
C ASP A 160 21.75 -10.41 14.61
N PHE A 161 20.56 -9.81 14.55
CA PHE A 161 19.39 -10.33 13.83
C PHE A 161 18.78 -9.25 12.95
N ILE A 162 18.34 -9.66 11.75
CA ILE A 162 17.59 -8.80 10.83
C ILE A 162 16.36 -9.58 10.39
N PHE A 163 15.18 -9.10 10.75
CA PHE A 163 13.89 -9.69 10.39
C PHE A 163 13.19 -8.79 9.39
N ILE A 164 12.70 -9.39 8.29
CA ILE A 164 12.03 -8.70 7.18
C ILE A 164 10.63 -9.25 7.07
N ASP A 165 9.63 -8.41 7.44
CA ASP A 165 8.21 -8.74 7.28
C ASP A 165 7.74 -8.35 5.88
N GLU A 166 6.73 -9.07 5.37
CA GLU A 166 6.17 -8.92 4.02
C GLU A 166 7.25 -8.97 2.93
N TYR A 167 8.20 -9.93 3.04
CA TYR A 167 9.35 -10.05 2.14
C TYR A 167 8.98 -10.09 0.66
N GLN A 168 7.78 -10.59 0.32
CA GLN A 168 7.31 -10.68 -1.06
C GLN A 168 7.06 -9.33 -1.72
N ASP A 169 7.07 -8.23 -0.95
CA ASP A 169 6.99 -6.87 -1.47
C ASP A 169 8.38 -6.23 -1.66
N THR A 170 9.45 -6.92 -1.31
CA THR A 170 10.82 -6.41 -1.49
C THR A 170 11.26 -6.55 -2.94
N GLN A 171 12.15 -5.65 -3.37
CA GLN A 171 12.80 -5.72 -4.68
C GLN A 171 13.97 -6.69 -4.65
N LYS A 172 14.38 -7.18 -5.83
CA LYS A 172 15.53 -8.09 -5.96
C LYS A 172 16.80 -7.51 -5.35
N GLU A 173 17.04 -6.23 -5.56
CA GLU A 173 18.20 -5.49 -5.02
C GLU A 173 18.28 -5.59 -3.49
N VAL A 174 17.15 -5.58 -2.80
CA VAL A 174 17.10 -5.77 -1.35
C VAL A 174 17.48 -7.19 -0.95
N THR A 175 16.98 -8.17 -1.69
CA THR A 175 17.32 -9.57 -1.47
C THR A 175 18.82 -9.81 -1.70
N ASP A 176 19.41 -9.22 -2.74
CA ASP A 176 20.84 -9.29 -3.05
C ASP A 176 21.69 -8.67 -1.93
N ILE A 177 21.27 -7.54 -1.36
CA ILE A 177 21.96 -6.93 -0.21
C ILE A 177 22.07 -7.92 0.95
N PHE A 178 20.95 -8.52 1.36
CA PHE A 178 20.92 -9.34 2.55
C PHE A 178 21.44 -10.76 2.34
N LEU A 179 21.15 -11.40 1.21
CA LEU A 179 21.45 -12.81 0.96
C LEU A 179 22.71 -13.04 0.12
N ASN A 180 23.20 -12.03 -0.63
CA ASN A 180 24.44 -12.13 -1.38
C ASN A 180 25.55 -11.34 -0.69
N PHE A 181 25.43 -10.02 -0.59
CA PHE A 181 26.55 -9.17 -0.18
C PHE A 181 26.85 -9.28 1.33
N MET A 182 25.80 -9.27 2.16
CA MET A 182 25.97 -9.41 3.61
C MET A 182 26.36 -10.81 4.07
N GLN A 183 26.19 -11.86 3.25
CA GLN A 183 26.61 -13.22 3.62
C GLN A 183 28.12 -13.47 3.40
N GLN A 184 28.83 -12.54 2.77
CA GLN A 184 30.27 -12.61 2.60
C GLN A 184 31.00 -12.26 3.90
N GLY A 185 32.17 -12.87 4.15
CA GLY A 185 32.96 -12.64 5.34
C GLY A 185 32.70 -13.61 6.50
N THR A 186 33.42 -13.42 7.61
CA THR A 186 33.44 -14.37 8.75
C THR A 186 32.29 -14.18 9.74
N LYS A 187 31.85 -12.93 9.97
CA LYS A 187 30.72 -12.64 10.85
C LYS A 187 29.42 -12.80 10.08
N LYS A 188 28.45 -13.49 10.66
CA LYS A 188 27.13 -13.71 10.07
C LYS A 188 26.06 -13.18 11.03
N ASN A 189 25.06 -12.50 10.47
CA ASN A 189 23.81 -12.19 11.15
C ASN A 189 22.82 -13.32 10.86
N ILE A 190 21.81 -13.48 11.69
CA ILE A 190 20.68 -14.34 11.38
C ILE A 190 19.62 -13.50 10.69
N LEU A 191 19.23 -13.91 9.49
CA LEU A 191 18.18 -13.29 8.69
C LEU A 191 16.91 -14.11 8.81
N GLY A 192 15.80 -13.45 9.15
CA GLY A 192 14.47 -14.06 9.17
C GLY A 192 13.53 -13.31 8.22
N PHE A 193 12.94 -14.03 7.29
CA PHE A 193 11.98 -13.51 6.34
C PHE A 193 10.59 -14.01 6.72
N PHE A 194 9.57 -13.14 6.65
CA PHE A 194 8.19 -13.45 6.96
C PHE A 194 7.32 -12.99 5.80
N GLY A 195 6.46 -13.86 5.26
CA GLY A 195 5.60 -13.43 4.17
C GLY A 195 4.80 -14.54 3.48
N ASP A 196 4.17 -14.17 2.38
CA ASP A 196 3.33 -15.02 1.54
C ASP A 196 3.57 -14.72 0.07
N SER A 197 4.21 -15.63 -0.66
CA SER A 197 4.51 -15.48 -2.09
C SER A 197 3.26 -15.20 -2.94
N MET A 198 2.09 -15.73 -2.53
CA MET A 198 0.82 -15.49 -3.21
C MET A 198 0.28 -14.07 -3.00
N GLN A 199 0.79 -13.30 -2.03
CA GLN A 199 0.44 -11.89 -1.82
C GLN A 199 1.37 -10.90 -2.53
N SER A 200 2.29 -11.37 -3.37
CA SER A 200 3.12 -10.54 -4.25
C SER A 200 2.30 -10.06 -5.45
N ILE A 201 1.62 -8.93 -5.30
CA ILE A 201 0.72 -8.36 -6.31
C ILE A 201 1.27 -7.11 -7.00
N TYR A 202 2.43 -6.61 -6.58
CA TYR A 202 3.07 -5.46 -7.18
C TYR A 202 4.14 -5.88 -8.19
N ASP A 203 4.18 -5.22 -9.35
CA ASP A 203 5.17 -5.49 -10.37
C ASP A 203 6.59 -5.21 -9.90
N LYS A 204 7.56 -6.01 -10.36
CA LYS A 204 8.99 -5.90 -10.10
C LYS A 204 9.44 -6.12 -8.63
N ARG A 205 8.58 -6.69 -7.78
CA ARG A 205 8.81 -6.85 -6.36
C ARG A 205 8.88 -8.31 -5.94
N VAL A 206 9.76 -9.10 -6.48
CA VAL A 206 10.05 -10.41 -5.87
C VAL A 206 11.53 -10.69 -6.04
N GLY A 207 12.29 -10.42 -4.98
CA GLY A 207 13.55 -11.13 -4.80
C GLY A 207 13.21 -12.61 -4.65
N ASN A 208 13.63 -13.44 -5.59
CA ASN A 208 13.35 -14.88 -5.57
C ASN A 208 14.12 -15.56 -4.44
N ILE A 209 13.50 -15.67 -3.26
CA ILE A 209 14.09 -16.37 -2.11
C ILE A 209 14.17 -17.89 -2.36
N ASP A 210 13.35 -18.43 -3.27
CA ASP A 210 13.35 -19.88 -3.56
C ASP A 210 14.71 -20.39 -4.07
N GLU A 211 15.47 -19.56 -4.78
CA GLU A 211 16.83 -19.89 -5.20
C GLU A 211 17.74 -20.11 -3.98
N TYR A 212 17.67 -19.21 -3.00
CA TYR A 212 18.48 -19.31 -1.76
C TYR A 212 18.04 -20.47 -0.87
N ILE A 213 16.76 -20.86 -0.92
CA ILE A 213 16.28 -22.09 -0.26
C ILE A 213 16.88 -23.32 -0.92
N THR A 214 16.87 -23.36 -2.25
CA THR A 214 17.46 -24.47 -3.02
C THR A 214 18.97 -24.61 -2.76
N GLN A 215 19.66 -23.51 -2.54
CA GLN A 215 21.08 -23.46 -2.20
C GLN A 215 21.36 -23.77 -0.71
N GLY A 216 20.34 -23.94 0.13
CA GLY A 216 20.50 -24.17 1.57
C GLY A 216 20.98 -22.97 2.37
N ILE A 217 20.90 -21.77 1.81
CA ILE A 217 21.24 -20.49 2.48
C ILE A 217 20.11 -20.05 3.42
N VAL A 218 18.86 -20.37 3.06
CA VAL A 218 17.64 -20.05 3.82
C VAL A 218 16.84 -21.32 4.04
N GLU A 219 16.42 -21.59 5.27
CA GLU A 219 15.57 -22.73 5.61
C GLU A 219 14.08 -22.31 5.58
N ARG A 220 13.26 -23.09 4.87
CA ARG A 220 11.81 -22.79 4.80
C ARG A 220 11.05 -23.41 5.97
N VAL A 221 10.27 -22.59 6.65
CA VAL A 221 9.30 -22.99 7.66
C VAL A 221 7.89 -22.67 7.16
N ILE A 222 6.99 -23.65 7.16
CA ILE A 222 5.61 -23.46 6.70
C ILE A 222 4.71 -23.23 7.91
N LYS A 223 3.88 -22.19 7.83
CA LYS A 223 2.79 -21.91 8.78
C LYS A 223 1.44 -22.15 8.10
N ALA A 224 0.86 -23.31 8.37
CA ALA A 224 -0.37 -23.78 7.72
C ALA A 224 -1.64 -23.18 8.32
N ASP A 225 -1.65 -22.83 9.61
CA ASP A 225 -2.83 -22.31 10.29
C ASP A 225 -3.44 -21.11 9.58
N ASN A 226 -4.76 -21.07 9.44
CA ASN A 226 -5.51 -19.85 9.09
C ASN A 226 -6.48 -19.55 10.23
N ARG A 227 -6.36 -18.34 10.81
CA ARG A 227 -7.15 -17.88 11.96
C ARG A 227 -8.11 -16.74 11.60
N ARG A 228 -8.18 -16.41 10.32
CA ARG A 228 -8.96 -15.29 9.80
C ARG A 228 -10.24 -15.74 9.12
N CYS A 229 -10.08 -16.59 8.12
CA CYS A 229 -11.16 -16.90 7.19
C CYS A 229 -12.05 -18.05 7.70
N SER A 230 -13.30 -18.08 7.26
CA SER A 230 -14.17 -19.24 7.44
C SER A 230 -13.63 -20.47 6.72
N ILE A 231 -14.11 -21.64 7.11
CA ILE A 231 -13.68 -22.93 6.58
C ILE A 231 -13.86 -22.97 5.06
N GLU A 232 -14.97 -22.43 4.56
CA GLU A 232 -15.28 -22.40 3.13
C GLU A 232 -14.29 -21.49 2.37
N VAL A 233 -14.01 -20.31 2.91
CA VAL A 233 -13.04 -19.38 2.29
C VAL A 233 -11.65 -20.00 2.28
N ILE A 234 -11.22 -20.69 3.33
CA ILE A 234 -9.97 -21.45 3.35
C ILE A 234 -9.94 -22.51 2.26
N GLY A 235 -11.03 -23.25 2.09
CA GLY A 235 -11.17 -24.24 1.02
C GLY A 235 -11.00 -23.65 -0.38
N LEU A 236 -11.54 -22.43 -0.62
CA LEU A 236 -11.37 -21.74 -1.89
C LEU A 236 -9.94 -21.23 -2.09
N ILE A 237 -9.38 -20.54 -1.12
CA ILE A 237 -8.02 -19.96 -1.27
C ILE A 237 -6.96 -21.05 -1.45
N ASN A 238 -7.14 -22.24 -0.86
CA ASN A 238 -6.28 -23.40 -1.11
C ASN A 238 -6.35 -23.89 -2.56
N LYS A 239 -7.51 -23.76 -3.23
CA LYS A 239 -7.65 -24.10 -4.66
C LYS A 239 -7.05 -23.03 -5.59
N ILE A 240 -6.99 -21.79 -5.12
CA ILE A 240 -6.39 -20.69 -5.89
C ILE A 240 -4.85 -20.75 -5.81
N ARG A 241 -4.30 -21.16 -4.66
CA ARG A 241 -2.85 -21.28 -4.44
C ARG A 241 -2.19 -22.30 -5.37
N ASN A 242 -0.96 -22.02 -5.78
CA ASN A 242 -0.13 -22.93 -6.59
C ASN A 242 1.30 -23.13 -6.04
N ASP A 243 1.58 -22.62 -4.83
CA ASP A 243 2.90 -22.66 -4.17
C ASP A 243 3.06 -23.85 -3.20
N ARG A 244 2.17 -24.85 -3.26
CA ARG A 244 2.16 -26.05 -2.44
C ARG A 244 1.96 -25.85 -0.93
N ILE A 245 1.59 -24.63 -0.50
CA ILE A 245 1.18 -24.39 0.88
C ILE A 245 -0.32 -24.66 0.98
N PHE A 246 -0.68 -25.58 1.88
CA PHE A 246 -2.08 -25.88 2.20
C PHE A 246 -2.41 -25.25 3.55
N GLN A 247 -3.41 -24.38 3.60
CA GLN A 247 -3.85 -23.75 4.84
C GLN A 247 -4.91 -24.63 5.54
N GLU A 248 -4.78 -24.73 6.86
CA GLU A 248 -5.69 -25.49 7.72
C GLU A 248 -6.48 -24.52 8.61
N PRO A 249 -7.80 -24.74 8.79
CA PRO A 249 -8.57 -23.96 9.74
C PRO A 249 -8.01 -24.15 11.15
N ALA A 250 -7.88 -23.08 11.92
CA ALA A 250 -7.65 -23.17 13.36
C ALA A 250 -8.94 -23.64 14.06
N ASN A 251 -8.80 -24.16 15.31
CA ASN A 251 -9.91 -24.77 16.03
C ASN A 251 -11.14 -23.88 16.27
N ASN A 252 -11.00 -22.58 16.10
CA ASN A 252 -12.05 -21.57 16.33
C ASN A 252 -12.60 -20.93 15.06
N ASN A 253 -12.25 -21.44 13.87
CA ASN A 253 -12.79 -20.90 12.63
C ASN A 253 -14.27 -21.24 12.48
N LYS A 254 -15.02 -20.24 12.02
CA LYS A 254 -16.47 -20.39 11.80
C LYS A 254 -16.75 -21.04 10.44
N THR A 255 -17.95 -21.55 10.30
CA THR A 255 -18.57 -21.83 9.02
C THR A 255 -19.02 -20.51 8.39
N GLY A 256 -18.75 -20.30 7.13
CA GLY A 256 -19.12 -19.10 6.39
C GLY A 256 -19.88 -19.42 5.11
N SER A 257 -19.86 -18.51 4.14
CA SER A 257 -20.48 -18.78 2.85
C SER A 257 -19.65 -18.28 1.67
N ILE A 258 -19.67 -19.05 0.57
CA ILE A 258 -19.13 -18.60 -0.71
C ILE A 258 -20.23 -18.75 -1.76
N LYS A 259 -20.44 -17.70 -2.53
CA LYS A 259 -21.34 -17.70 -3.67
C LYS A 259 -20.61 -17.18 -4.90
N PHE A 260 -20.82 -17.82 -6.02
CA PHE A 260 -20.33 -17.40 -7.32
C PHE A 260 -21.53 -17.02 -8.18
N LEU A 261 -21.58 -15.78 -8.61
CA LEU A 261 -22.61 -15.24 -9.50
C LEU A 261 -21.99 -14.98 -10.86
N TYR A 262 -22.77 -15.24 -11.90
CA TYR A 262 -22.40 -14.86 -13.27
C TYR A 262 -23.64 -14.38 -14.01
N SER A 263 -23.46 -13.50 -14.97
CA SER A 263 -24.55 -13.06 -15.85
C SER A 263 -24.19 -13.36 -17.30
N THR A 264 -25.19 -13.72 -18.09
CA THR A 264 -25.07 -13.90 -19.54
C THR A 264 -25.39 -12.61 -20.29
N ASN A 265 -25.94 -11.62 -19.62
CA ASN A 265 -26.27 -10.30 -20.16
C ASN A 265 -25.64 -9.22 -19.28
N ALA A 266 -25.45 -8.02 -19.83
CA ALA A 266 -25.02 -6.88 -19.05
C ALA A 266 -26.06 -6.57 -17.95
N MET A 267 -25.61 -6.60 -16.70
CA MET A 267 -26.41 -6.25 -15.52
C MET A 267 -25.69 -5.17 -14.73
N SER A 268 -26.44 -4.24 -14.17
CA SER A 268 -25.87 -3.26 -13.23
C SER A 268 -25.48 -3.94 -11.93
N ILE A 269 -24.45 -3.44 -11.25
CA ILE A 269 -24.07 -3.95 -9.93
C ILE A 269 -25.21 -3.75 -8.92
N SER A 270 -25.97 -2.67 -9.05
CA SER A 270 -27.16 -2.44 -8.22
C SER A 270 -28.23 -3.52 -8.39
N ASP A 271 -28.43 -4.06 -9.59
CA ASP A 271 -29.35 -5.18 -9.81
C ASP A 271 -28.78 -6.51 -9.25
N ILE A 272 -27.49 -6.73 -9.39
CA ILE A 272 -26.82 -7.89 -8.78
C ILE A 272 -26.98 -7.86 -7.26
N LYS A 273 -26.83 -6.70 -6.61
CA LYS A 273 -26.98 -6.53 -5.16
C LYS A 273 -28.40 -6.77 -4.63
N ARG A 274 -29.42 -6.82 -5.50
CA ARG A 274 -30.78 -7.24 -5.14
C ARG A 274 -30.96 -8.77 -5.01
N ASN A 275 -29.93 -9.54 -5.38
CA ASN A 275 -29.96 -10.99 -5.22
C ASN A 275 -30.04 -11.37 -3.73
N THR A 276 -30.79 -12.41 -3.42
CA THR A 276 -30.99 -12.92 -2.06
C THR A 276 -29.72 -13.30 -1.33
N VAL A 277 -28.61 -13.53 -2.05
CA VAL A 277 -27.30 -13.81 -1.43
C VAL A 277 -26.78 -12.64 -0.59
N PHE A 278 -27.31 -11.42 -0.81
CA PHE A 278 -26.94 -10.19 -0.08
C PHE A 278 -28.00 -9.75 0.94
N GLU A 279 -29.03 -10.54 1.19
CA GLU A 279 -30.16 -10.16 2.06
C GLU A 279 -29.74 -9.68 3.45
N ASN A 280 -28.68 -10.28 4.01
CA ASN A 280 -28.16 -9.93 5.33
C ASN A 280 -26.90 -9.03 5.28
N TRP A 281 -26.58 -8.42 4.15
CA TRP A 281 -25.40 -7.57 4.01
C TRP A 281 -25.75 -6.09 4.14
N ASP A 282 -25.05 -5.38 5.03
CA ASP A 282 -25.12 -3.92 5.12
C ASP A 282 -23.91 -3.31 4.37
N PHE A 283 -24.18 -2.76 3.19
CA PHE A 283 -23.15 -2.06 2.41
C PHE A 283 -22.83 -0.66 2.94
N ASN A 284 -23.57 -0.13 3.91
CA ASN A 284 -23.23 1.12 4.60
C ASN A 284 -22.26 0.87 5.76
N ASP A 285 -22.16 -0.37 6.26
CA ASP A 285 -21.14 -0.76 7.22
C ASP A 285 -19.80 -1.01 6.52
N THR A 286 -19.12 0.08 6.19
CA THR A 286 -17.87 0.06 5.42
C THR A 286 -16.69 -0.58 6.17
N LYS A 287 -16.84 -0.85 7.47
CA LYS A 287 -15.84 -1.53 8.29
C LYS A 287 -15.91 -3.04 8.13
N ASN A 288 -17.12 -3.57 7.98
CA ASN A 288 -17.35 -5.02 7.94
C ASN A 288 -17.70 -5.53 6.54
N THR A 289 -18.11 -4.65 5.62
CA THR A 289 -18.49 -5.02 4.24
C THR A 289 -17.71 -4.23 3.21
N LYS A 290 -17.06 -4.90 2.26
CA LYS A 290 -16.32 -4.27 1.15
C LYS A 290 -16.70 -4.86 -0.21
N GLU A 291 -16.76 -3.95 -1.20
CA GLU A 291 -16.91 -4.26 -2.62
C GLU A 291 -15.58 -4.02 -3.33
N LEU A 292 -15.04 -5.05 -3.97
CA LEU A 292 -13.70 -5.03 -4.54
C LEU A 292 -13.72 -5.02 -6.06
N TYR A 293 -13.05 -4.04 -6.62
CA TYR A 293 -12.87 -3.85 -8.06
C TYR A 293 -11.38 -3.87 -8.43
N LEU A 294 -11.08 -4.15 -9.69
CA LEU A 294 -9.69 -4.17 -10.13
C LEU A 294 -9.10 -2.76 -10.33
N THR A 295 -9.90 -1.81 -10.81
CA THR A 295 -9.42 -0.46 -11.17
C THR A 295 -10.25 0.65 -10.54
N HIS A 296 -9.60 1.81 -10.31
CA HIS A 296 -10.28 3.03 -9.86
C HIS A 296 -11.39 3.49 -10.83
N LYS A 297 -11.23 3.23 -12.13
CA LYS A 297 -12.25 3.58 -13.13
C LYS A 297 -13.54 2.80 -12.97
N LEU A 298 -13.46 1.52 -12.59
CA LEU A 298 -14.65 0.71 -12.27
C LEU A 298 -15.35 1.24 -11.01
N ILE A 299 -14.58 1.56 -9.98
CA ILE A 299 -15.10 2.17 -8.74
C ILE A 299 -15.77 3.52 -9.05
N ALA A 300 -15.12 4.36 -9.86
CA ALA A 300 -15.64 5.68 -10.21
C ALA A 300 -16.99 5.61 -10.96
N ASN A 301 -17.22 4.56 -11.75
CA ASN A 301 -18.52 4.31 -12.37
C ASN A 301 -19.59 4.04 -11.31
N GLU A 302 -19.32 3.19 -10.34
CA GLU A 302 -20.28 2.77 -9.30
C GLU A 302 -20.49 3.85 -8.26
N GLN A 303 -19.42 4.53 -7.83
CA GLN A 303 -19.48 5.59 -6.84
C GLN A 303 -19.96 6.93 -7.41
N GLY A 304 -19.87 7.12 -8.75
CA GLY A 304 -20.34 8.32 -9.44
C GLY A 304 -19.37 9.50 -9.39
N PHE A 305 -18.08 9.26 -9.74
CA PHE A 305 -17.07 10.31 -9.98
C PHE A 305 -16.26 10.05 -11.26
N ARG A 306 -16.88 9.42 -12.24
CA ARG A 306 -16.21 8.96 -13.46
C ARG A 306 -15.68 10.08 -14.32
N SER A 307 -16.42 11.19 -14.44
CA SER A 307 -16.04 12.30 -15.31
C SER A 307 -14.71 12.92 -14.90
N LEU A 308 -14.38 12.90 -13.60
CA LEU A 308 -13.08 13.35 -13.11
C LEU A 308 -11.94 12.48 -13.65
N LEU A 309 -12.10 11.13 -13.67
CA LEU A 309 -11.08 10.20 -14.17
C LEU A 309 -11.00 10.15 -15.71
N ASP A 310 -11.92 10.77 -16.42
CA ASP A 310 -11.84 10.95 -17.88
C ASP A 310 -11.08 12.22 -18.27
N ILE A 311 -10.83 13.12 -17.30
CA ILE A 311 -10.06 14.36 -17.49
C ILE A 311 -8.67 14.26 -16.86
N PHE A 312 -8.60 13.70 -15.66
CA PHE A 312 -7.39 13.60 -14.86
C PHE A 312 -6.89 12.15 -14.79
N SER A 313 -5.60 11.96 -14.51
CA SER A 313 -5.05 10.63 -14.26
C SER A 313 -5.56 10.06 -12.93
N ASN A 314 -5.43 8.75 -12.73
CA ASN A 314 -5.72 8.13 -11.43
C ASN A 314 -4.89 8.79 -10.31
N ASP A 315 -3.60 9.01 -10.54
CA ASP A 315 -2.70 9.61 -9.54
C ASP A 315 -3.11 11.05 -9.20
N ASP A 316 -3.60 11.82 -10.19
CA ASP A 316 -4.11 13.17 -9.96
C ASP A 316 -5.34 13.22 -9.05
N VAL A 317 -6.13 12.14 -9.00
CA VAL A 317 -7.46 12.11 -8.34
C VAL A 317 -7.46 11.25 -7.08
N THR A 318 -6.89 10.05 -7.14
CA THR A 318 -7.08 9.02 -6.10
C THR A 318 -5.82 8.70 -5.29
N SER A 319 -4.70 9.39 -5.53
CA SER A 319 -3.50 9.25 -4.70
C SER A 319 -3.61 10.01 -3.37
N ASP A 320 -2.73 9.70 -2.41
CA ASP A 320 -2.62 10.43 -1.14
C ASP A 320 -2.22 11.91 -1.33
N THR A 321 -1.64 12.23 -2.48
CA THR A 321 -1.24 13.59 -2.87
C THR A 321 -1.85 13.97 -4.22
N PRO A 322 -3.17 14.21 -4.29
CA PRO A 322 -3.85 14.56 -5.52
C PRO A 322 -3.34 15.91 -6.07
N ASN A 323 -3.63 16.20 -7.35
CA ASN A 323 -3.25 17.49 -7.92
C ASN A 323 -3.88 18.68 -7.16
N LYS A 324 -3.34 19.89 -7.33
CA LYS A 324 -3.73 21.08 -6.54
C LYS A 324 -5.19 21.47 -6.69
N PHE A 325 -5.79 21.20 -7.85
CA PHE A 325 -7.20 21.46 -8.12
C PHE A 325 -8.10 20.48 -7.34
N ILE A 326 -7.85 19.19 -7.47
CA ILE A 326 -8.60 18.14 -6.73
C ILE A 326 -8.40 18.30 -5.22
N ALA A 327 -7.16 18.56 -4.78
CA ALA A 327 -6.86 18.80 -3.36
C ALA A 327 -7.66 19.97 -2.77
N HIS A 328 -7.85 21.06 -3.55
CA HIS A 328 -8.68 22.19 -3.11
C HIS A 328 -10.14 21.81 -2.95
N LEU A 329 -10.70 21.04 -3.89
CA LEU A 329 -12.08 20.57 -3.84
C LEU A 329 -12.33 19.61 -2.68
N LEU A 330 -11.42 18.65 -2.47
CA LEU A 330 -11.49 17.73 -1.34
C LEU A 330 -11.39 18.46 0.02
N LYS A 331 -10.63 19.57 0.06
CA LYS A 331 -10.56 20.42 1.26
C LYS A 331 -11.87 21.11 1.57
N ILE A 332 -12.67 21.49 0.56
CA ILE A 332 -14.02 22.05 0.78
C ILE A 332 -14.92 20.97 1.42
N GLU A 333 -14.91 19.73 0.90
CA GLU A 333 -15.68 18.63 1.48
C GLU A 333 -15.18 18.25 2.89
N GLU A 334 -13.88 18.24 3.14
CA GLU A 334 -13.31 18.02 4.47
C GLU A 334 -13.88 18.99 5.51
N ILE A 335 -13.98 20.26 5.16
CA ILE A 335 -14.55 21.29 6.05
C ILE A 335 -16.03 20.99 6.37
N VAL A 336 -16.82 20.61 5.38
CA VAL A 336 -18.23 20.22 5.59
C VAL A 336 -18.30 19.00 6.51
N PHE A 337 -17.51 17.97 6.22
CA PHE A 337 -17.45 16.73 7.00
C PHE A 337 -17.03 16.97 8.45
N LEU A 338 -15.97 17.74 8.69
CA LEU A 338 -15.48 18.06 10.04
C LEU A 338 -16.54 18.79 10.87
N TYR A 339 -17.27 19.72 10.24
CA TYR A 339 -18.32 20.44 10.91
C TYR A 339 -19.50 19.55 11.28
N GLU A 340 -19.98 18.71 10.35
CA GLU A 340 -21.13 17.82 10.55
C GLU A 340 -20.85 16.74 11.61
N ASN A 341 -19.62 16.26 11.69
CA ASN A 341 -19.22 15.23 12.66
C ASN A 341 -18.74 15.81 14.00
N GLY A 342 -18.81 17.13 14.19
CA GLY A 342 -18.46 17.77 15.46
C GLY A 342 -16.96 17.83 15.74
N PHE A 343 -16.10 17.63 14.76
CA PHE A 343 -14.63 17.77 14.88
C PHE A 343 -14.21 19.24 14.84
N PHE A 344 -14.76 20.03 15.75
CA PHE A 344 -14.62 21.50 15.71
C PHE A 344 -13.18 22.01 15.87
N ASN A 345 -12.28 21.28 16.53
CA ASN A 345 -10.89 21.66 16.67
C ASN A 345 -10.15 21.61 15.33
N GLU A 346 -10.33 20.54 14.57
CA GLU A 346 -9.78 20.34 13.24
C GLU A 346 -10.44 21.30 12.25
N PHE A 347 -11.76 21.45 12.33
CA PHE A 347 -12.53 22.39 11.53
C PHE A 347 -11.98 23.82 11.65
N ILE A 348 -11.78 24.35 12.88
CA ILE A 348 -11.29 25.72 13.11
C ILE A 348 -9.87 25.91 12.56
N LYS A 349 -9.02 24.87 12.57
CA LYS A 349 -7.66 24.93 12.02
C LYS A 349 -7.67 25.00 10.48
N ASN A 350 -8.63 24.35 9.84
CA ASN A 350 -8.68 24.16 8.39
C ASN A 350 -9.52 25.24 7.67
N THR A 351 -10.51 25.86 8.35
CA THR A 351 -11.31 26.93 7.75
C THR A 351 -10.60 28.29 7.79
N HIS A 352 -10.87 29.13 6.79
CA HIS A 352 -10.46 30.54 6.78
C HIS A 352 -11.44 31.45 7.53
N PHE A 353 -12.62 30.94 7.88
CA PHE A 353 -13.62 31.74 8.61
C PHE A 353 -13.23 31.93 10.08
N LYS A 354 -13.21 33.19 10.53
CA LYS A 354 -12.82 33.53 11.91
C LYS A 354 -14.06 33.81 12.76
N ILE A 355 -14.27 33.02 13.81
CA ILE A 355 -15.31 33.23 14.83
C ILE A 355 -14.78 34.24 15.85
N LYS A 356 -15.43 35.39 15.96
CA LYS A 356 -15.08 36.45 16.94
C LYS A 356 -16.15 36.61 18.04
N LYS A 357 -17.40 36.33 17.75
CA LYS A 357 -18.54 36.47 18.66
C LYS A 357 -19.53 35.31 18.47
N LEU A 358 -20.45 35.12 19.41
CA LEU A 358 -21.37 33.99 19.43
C LEU A 358 -22.28 33.94 18.18
N SER A 359 -22.73 35.11 17.68
CA SER A 359 -23.53 35.18 16.46
C SER A 359 -22.82 34.65 15.21
N ASP A 360 -21.50 34.66 15.19
CA ASP A 360 -20.74 34.16 14.05
C ASP A 360 -20.88 32.64 13.88
N LYS A 361 -21.24 31.92 14.96
CA LYS A 361 -21.54 30.48 14.90
C LYS A 361 -22.74 30.18 14.02
N GLN A 362 -23.82 30.98 14.16
CA GLN A 362 -25.03 30.80 13.32
C GLN A 362 -24.74 31.15 11.86
N VAL A 363 -23.96 32.21 11.63
CA VAL A 363 -23.52 32.58 10.28
C VAL A 363 -22.72 31.47 9.65
N LEU A 364 -21.78 30.90 10.39
CA LEU A 364 -20.97 29.80 9.94
C LEU A 364 -21.81 28.57 9.62
N LYS A 365 -22.74 28.19 10.49
CA LYS A 365 -23.65 27.07 10.24
C LYS A 365 -24.38 27.23 8.90
N ASN A 366 -24.98 28.40 8.65
CA ASN A 366 -25.69 28.67 7.40
C ASN A 366 -24.76 28.58 6.18
N LYS A 367 -23.48 28.97 6.30
CA LYS A 367 -22.47 28.86 5.23
C LYS A 367 -22.13 27.42 4.93
N ILE A 368 -21.97 26.58 5.95
CA ILE A 368 -21.69 25.15 5.76
C ILE A 368 -22.89 24.43 5.15
N GLU A 369 -24.12 24.76 5.58
CA GLU A 369 -25.35 24.22 4.98
C GLU A 369 -25.41 24.54 3.48
N GLN A 370 -25.09 25.77 3.06
CA GLN A 370 -25.04 26.13 1.63
C GLN A 370 -24.02 25.30 0.84
N LEU A 371 -22.85 25.04 1.40
CA LEU A 371 -21.83 24.18 0.75
C LEU A 371 -22.30 22.72 0.68
N LYS A 372 -22.91 22.21 1.75
CA LYS A 372 -23.46 20.85 1.80
C LYS A 372 -24.51 20.62 0.72
N ASP A 373 -25.41 21.58 0.53
CA ASP A 373 -26.54 21.48 -0.40
C ASP A 373 -26.16 21.76 -1.86
N SER A 374 -24.87 21.97 -2.16
CA SER A 374 -24.37 22.34 -3.49
C SER A 374 -24.12 21.15 -4.44
N ALA A 375 -24.63 19.96 -4.14
CA ALA A 375 -24.42 18.74 -4.94
C ALA A 375 -24.80 18.87 -6.43
N SER A 376 -25.85 19.66 -6.74
CA SER A 376 -26.32 19.93 -8.10
C SER A 376 -25.64 21.12 -8.79
N SER A 377 -24.85 21.91 -8.06
CA SER A 377 -24.03 23.00 -8.62
C SER A 377 -22.84 22.45 -9.39
N THR A 378 -22.25 23.27 -10.22
CA THR A 378 -21.00 22.95 -10.90
C THR A 378 -19.80 23.10 -9.98
N ILE A 379 -18.68 22.47 -10.33
CA ILE A 379 -17.41 22.61 -9.59
C ILE A 379 -16.99 24.08 -9.51
N GLU A 380 -17.10 24.84 -10.60
CA GLU A 380 -16.75 26.28 -10.62
C GLU A 380 -17.62 27.08 -9.65
N GLU A 381 -18.93 26.86 -9.67
CA GLU A 381 -19.88 27.54 -8.77
C GLU A 381 -19.55 27.28 -7.29
N VAL A 382 -19.17 26.06 -6.94
CA VAL A 382 -18.83 25.72 -5.54
C VAL A 382 -17.49 26.31 -5.11
N ILE A 383 -16.50 26.36 -5.98
CA ILE A 383 -15.23 27.07 -5.70
C ILE A 383 -15.50 28.54 -5.41
N GLU A 384 -16.32 29.20 -6.26
CA GLU A 384 -16.71 30.61 -6.07
C GLU A 384 -17.54 30.81 -4.80
N LEU A 385 -18.45 29.91 -4.52
CA LEU A 385 -19.27 29.94 -3.30
C LEU A 385 -18.38 29.84 -2.05
N ALA A 386 -17.49 28.85 -1.97
CA ALA A 386 -16.60 28.65 -0.82
C ALA A 386 -15.68 29.86 -0.56
N ASP A 387 -15.16 30.49 -1.64
CA ASP A 387 -14.37 31.70 -1.55
C ASP A 387 -15.19 32.91 -1.09
N THR A 388 -16.37 33.14 -1.69
CA THR A 388 -17.31 34.22 -1.32
C THR A 388 -17.78 34.09 0.13
N LEU A 389 -18.11 32.88 0.57
CA LEU A 389 -18.48 32.60 1.95
C LEU A 389 -17.31 32.77 2.93
N GLY A 390 -16.07 32.78 2.43
CA GLY A 390 -14.85 32.91 3.23
C GLY A 390 -14.56 31.67 4.07
N VAL A 391 -15.11 30.52 3.68
CA VAL A 391 -14.88 29.22 4.36
C VAL A 391 -13.55 28.64 3.90
N ILE A 392 -13.35 28.54 2.59
CA ILE A 392 -12.08 28.21 1.95
C ILE A 392 -11.77 29.25 0.87
N LYS A 393 -10.60 29.85 0.94
CA LYS A 393 -10.18 30.88 -0.02
C LYS A 393 -9.42 30.26 -1.20
N LYS A 394 -9.65 30.81 -2.40
CA LYS A 394 -8.77 30.54 -3.55
C LYS A 394 -7.37 31.04 -3.24
N ASP A 395 -6.42 30.16 -3.26
CA ASP A 395 -5.01 30.49 -3.03
C ASP A 395 -4.22 30.59 -4.34
N ASN A 396 -2.98 31.07 -4.23
CA ASN A 396 -2.10 31.19 -5.40
C ASN A 396 -1.75 29.84 -6.03
N LYS A 397 -1.80 28.73 -5.25
CA LYS A 397 -1.51 27.38 -5.76
C LYS A 397 -2.61 26.91 -6.70
N LEU A 398 -3.87 27.11 -6.30
CA LEU A 398 -5.04 26.83 -7.14
C LEU A 398 -5.03 27.68 -8.41
N ASN A 399 -4.86 29.01 -8.25
CA ASN A 399 -4.90 29.93 -9.39
C ASN A 399 -3.78 29.65 -10.40
N ASN A 400 -2.58 29.32 -9.93
CA ASN A 400 -1.47 28.92 -10.80
C ASN A 400 -1.76 27.61 -11.52
N TYR A 401 -2.29 26.61 -10.81
CA TYR A 401 -2.65 25.33 -11.40
C TYR A 401 -3.70 25.49 -12.51
N ILE A 402 -4.75 26.26 -12.26
CA ILE A 402 -5.82 26.53 -13.26
C ILE A 402 -5.22 27.18 -14.51
N ARG A 403 -4.34 28.18 -14.34
CA ARG A 403 -3.69 28.87 -15.46
C ARG A 403 -2.75 27.95 -16.26
N GLU A 404 -2.02 27.06 -15.58
CA GLU A 404 -1.08 26.12 -16.21
C GLU A 404 -1.80 24.95 -16.90
N HIS A 405 -3.06 24.65 -16.50
CA HIS A 405 -3.85 23.52 -16.99
C HIS A 405 -5.27 23.98 -17.42
N GLU A 406 -5.35 25.07 -18.17
CA GLU A 406 -6.62 25.68 -18.57
C GLU A 406 -7.52 24.72 -19.37
N ASP A 407 -6.93 23.84 -20.18
CA ASP A 407 -7.64 22.82 -20.94
C ASP A 407 -8.35 21.81 -20.03
N LYS A 408 -7.70 21.34 -18.97
CA LYS A 408 -8.30 20.44 -17.99
C LYS A 408 -9.36 21.15 -17.13
N PHE A 409 -9.08 22.38 -16.72
CA PHE A 409 -10.03 23.16 -15.93
C PHE A 409 -11.30 23.45 -16.74
N SER A 410 -11.20 23.88 -18.00
CA SER A 410 -12.38 24.18 -18.82
C SER A 410 -13.29 22.97 -19.05
N ARG A 411 -12.75 21.75 -19.02
CA ARG A 411 -13.50 20.49 -19.09
C ARG A 411 -14.10 20.07 -17.76
N ALA A 412 -13.43 20.39 -16.63
CA ALA A 412 -13.83 19.95 -15.30
C ALA A 412 -14.79 20.91 -14.62
N LYS A 413 -14.74 22.21 -14.92
CA LYS A 413 -15.48 23.27 -14.24
C LYS A 413 -17.02 23.09 -14.25
N ASP A 414 -17.55 22.51 -15.31
CA ASP A 414 -18.99 22.29 -15.53
C ASP A 414 -19.48 20.93 -15.01
N ILE A 415 -18.60 20.09 -14.45
CA ILE A 415 -18.99 18.82 -13.81
C ILE A 415 -19.83 19.15 -12.55
N GLN A 416 -20.87 18.34 -12.31
CA GLN A 416 -21.65 18.45 -11.09
C GLN A 416 -20.78 18.16 -9.85
N TYR A 417 -20.88 19.03 -8.87
CA TYR A 417 -20.08 18.94 -7.63
C TYR A 417 -20.34 17.65 -6.83
N LYS A 418 -21.47 16.99 -7.09
CA LYS A 418 -21.77 15.66 -6.53
C LYS A 418 -20.64 14.64 -6.77
N GLU A 419 -19.92 14.75 -7.91
CA GLU A 419 -18.77 13.86 -8.17
C GLU A 419 -17.63 14.07 -7.17
N ILE A 420 -17.40 15.30 -6.70
CA ILE A 420 -16.41 15.61 -5.67
C ILE A 420 -16.84 15.07 -4.32
N GLN A 421 -18.11 15.19 -3.96
CA GLN A 421 -18.64 14.60 -2.74
C GLN A 421 -18.46 13.08 -2.73
N ASN A 422 -18.76 12.42 -3.85
CA ASN A 422 -18.58 11.00 -4.01
C ASN A 422 -17.10 10.59 -3.95
N LEU A 423 -16.21 11.38 -4.58
CA LEU A 423 -14.76 11.17 -4.51
C LEU A 423 -14.25 11.33 -3.07
N TYR A 424 -14.75 12.32 -2.32
CA TYR A 424 -14.37 12.52 -0.93
C TYR A 424 -14.76 11.31 -0.08
N LEU A 425 -15.98 10.81 -0.20
CA LEU A 425 -16.41 9.59 0.51
C LEU A 425 -15.51 8.39 0.18
N TYR A 426 -15.10 8.25 -1.07
CA TYR A 426 -14.18 7.19 -1.49
C TYR A 426 -12.77 7.39 -0.90
N SER A 427 -12.21 8.60 -0.98
CA SER A 427 -10.86 8.91 -0.50
C SER A 427 -10.72 8.78 1.03
N GLN A 428 -11.82 8.99 1.78
CA GLN A 428 -11.85 8.85 3.24
C GLN A 428 -12.30 7.45 3.70
N GLU A 429 -12.35 6.47 2.80
CA GLU A 429 -12.81 5.09 3.09
C GLU A 429 -14.23 5.01 3.69
N LEU A 430 -15.04 6.06 3.49
CA LEU A 430 -16.43 6.14 3.93
C LEU A 430 -17.42 5.49 2.94
N SER A 431 -16.90 4.79 1.93
CA SER A 431 -17.68 4.01 0.96
C SER A 431 -17.30 2.53 1.04
N PRO A 432 -18.17 1.60 0.62
CA PRO A 432 -17.86 0.19 0.62
C PRO A 432 -16.82 -0.20 -0.45
N TYR A 433 -16.54 0.69 -1.40
CA TYR A 433 -15.70 0.40 -2.57
C TYR A 433 -14.20 0.45 -2.24
N SER A 434 -13.45 -0.51 -2.76
CA SER A 434 -12.00 -0.47 -2.74
C SER A 434 -11.42 -1.20 -3.95
N THR A 435 -10.15 -0.94 -4.26
CA THR A 435 -9.45 -1.75 -5.25
C THR A 435 -8.99 -3.07 -4.62
N GLN A 436 -8.90 -4.14 -5.44
CA GLN A 436 -8.35 -5.42 -5.00
C GLN A 436 -6.90 -5.28 -4.50
N HIS A 437 -6.15 -4.29 -4.99
CA HIS A 437 -4.80 -3.96 -4.50
C HIS A 437 -4.86 -3.21 -3.16
N GLY A 438 -5.76 -2.25 -3.01
CA GLY A 438 -5.86 -1.38 -1.83
C GLY A 438 -6.27 -2.09 -0.55
N VAL A 439 -6.94 -3.25 -0.66
CA VAL A 439 -7.33 -4.03 0.53
C VAL A 439 -6.25 -4.97 1.05
N LYS A 440 -5.03 -4.92 0.49
CA LYS A 440 -3.95 -5.73 1.02
C LYS A 440 -3.66 -5.35 2.48
N GLY A 441 -3.63 -6.36 3.37
CA GLY A 441 -3.49 -6.15 4.81
C GLY A 441 -4.82 -6.06 5.57
N ALA A 442 -5.90 -5.58 4.96
CA ALA A 442 -7.21 -5.45 5.57
C ALA A 442 -7.98 -6.79 5.64
N GLU A 443 -9.09 -6.82 6.41
CA GLU A 443 -10.00 -7.95 6.51
C GLU A 443 -11.42 -7.48 6.84
N PHE A 444 -12.43 -8.17 6.31
CA PHE A 444 -13.83 -7.78 6.40
C PHE A 444 -14.69 -9.03 6.63
N ASP A 445 -15.83 -8.87 7.31
CA ASP A 445 -16.75 -9.99 7.52
C ASP A 445 -17.37 -10.43 6.17
N ASN A 446 -17.73 -9.47 5.33
CA ASN A 446 -18.37 -9.68 4.04
C ASN A 446 -17.55 -9.04 2.90
N VAL A 447 -17.23 -9.81 1.89
CA VAL A 447 -16.49 -9.33 0.72
C VAL A 447 -17.24 -9.68 -0.56
N PHE A 448 -17.54 -8.65 -1.34
CA PHE A 448 -18.10 -8.78 -2.70
C PHE A 448 -17.01 -8.42 -3.72
N ILE A 449 -16.68 -9.35 -4.60
CA ILE A 449 -15.64 -9.17 -5.63
C ILE A 449 -16.28 -9.12 -7.01
N VAL A 450 -16.01 -8.06 -7.75
CA VAL A 450 -16.39 -7.94 -9.16
C VAL A 450 -15.19 -8.25 -10.04
N LEU A 451 -15.31 -9.31 -10.86
CA LEU A 451 -14.25 -9.81 -11.73
C LEU A 451 -14.29 -9.15 -13.12
N ASP A 452 -14.26 -7.83 -13.15
CA ASP A 452 -14.09 -7.05 -14.37
C ASP A 452 -12.63 -6.62 -14.51
N ASN A 453 -12.05 -6.86 -15.69
CA ASN A 453 -10.65 -6.50 -15.96
C ASN A 453 -10.45 -4.97 -16.13
N GLY A 454 -11.50 -4.17 -16.26
CA GLY A 454 -11.43 -2.72 -16.48
C GLY A 454 -10.61 -2.32 -17.72
N ARG A 455 -10.50 -3.19 -18.72
CA ARG A 455 -9.61 -3.09 -19.89
C ARG A 455 -8.10 -3.03 -19.54
N TRP A 456 -7.74 -3.47 -18.35
CA TRP A 456 -6.34 -3.53 -17.94
C TRP A 456 -5.72 -4.85 -18.44
N ASN A 457 -4.85 -4.77 -19.45
CA ASN A 457 -4.29 -5.93 -20.16
C ASN A 457 -3.35 -6.82 -19.32
N GLN A 458 -2.93 -6.33 -18.16
CA GLN A 458 -2.09 -7.09 -17.23
C GLN A 458 -2.86 -8.15 -16.45
N TYR A 459 -4.18 -8.06 -16.38
CA TYR A 459 -5.06 -8.99 -15.67
C TYR A 459 -6.15 -9.51 -16.58
N ASN A 460 -6.51 -10.78 -16.42
CA ASN A 460 -7.63 -11.36 -17.15
C ASN A 460 -8.19 -12.58 -16.40
N PHE A 461 -9.36 -12.41 -15.78
CA PHE A 461 -10.01 -13.48 -15.02
C PHE A 461 -10.49 -14.63 -15.91
N LYS A 462 -10.88 -14.36 -17.15
CA LYS A 462 -11.25 -15.41 -18.10
C LYS A 462 -10.05 -16.32 -18.41
N TYR A 463 -8.88 -15.74 -18.67
CA TYR A 463 -7.66 -16.54 -18.90
C TYR A 463 -7.30 -17.39 -17.68
N LEU A 464 -7.53 -16.87 -16.46
CA LEU A 464 -7.30 -17.62 -15.22
C LEU A 464 -8.20 -18.84 -15.12
N PHE A 465 -9.51 -18.70 -15.41
CA PHE A 465 -10.49 -19.79 -15.27
C PHE A 465 -10.38 -20.82 -16.41
N GLU A 466 -10.06 -20.38 -17.63
CA GLU A 466 -9.87 -21.24 -18.79
C GLU A 466 -8.45 -21.81 -18.88
N ASN A 467 -7.51 -21.37 -18.07
CA ASN A 467 -6.08 -21.70 -18.13
C ASN A 467 -5.51 -21.53 -19.55
N THR A 468 -5.74 -20.36 -20.16
CA THR A 468 -5.43 -20.07 -21.56
C THR A 468 -3.95 -20.20 -21.85
N ALA A 469 -3.57 -21.07 -22.78
CA ALA A 469 -2.17 -21.31 -23.16
C ALA A 469 -1.50 -20.03 -23.72
N GLY A 470 -0.21 -19.82 -23.40
CA GLY A 470 0.57 -18.64 -23.81
C GLY A 470 0.23 -17.36 -23.06
N LYS A 471 -0.51 -17.45 -21.93
CA LYS A 471 -0.89 -16.33 -21.06
C LYS A 471 -0.43 -16.53 -19.61
N GLU A 472 0.55 -17.36 -19.39
CA GLU A 472 1.01 -17.80 -18.06
C GLU A 472 1.31 -16.62 -17.12
N SER A 473 2.00 -15.58 -17.60
CA SER A 473 2.34 -14.39 -16.82
C SER A 473 1.09 -13.60 -16.38
N VAL A 474 0.10 -13.44 -17.27
CA VAL A 474 -1.17 -12.77 -16.94
C VAL A 474 -2.00 -13.62 -15.98
N ILE A 475 -2.03 -14.93 -16.19
CA ILE A 475 -2.72 -15.89 -15.31
C ILE A 475 -2.14 -15.84 -13.92
N GLU A 476 -0.82 -15.89 -13.79
CA GLU A 476 -0.17 -15.88 -12.46
C GLU A 476 -0.42 -14.55 -11.72
N ARG A 477 -0.32 -13.43 -12.39
CA ARG A 477 -0.66 -12.13 -11.82
C ARG A 477 -2.13 -12.05 -11.40
N THR A 478 -3.04 -12.52 -12.26
CA THR A 478 -4.48 -12.55 -11.97
C THR A 478 -4.80 -13.50 -10.83
N ARG A 479 -4.12 -14.64 -10.73
CA ARG A 479 -4.26 -15.59 -9.63
C ARG A 479 -3.91 -14.96 -8.29
N LYS A 480 -2.80 -14.24 -8.22
CA LYS A 480 -2.34 -13.57 -7.01
C LYS A 480 -3.31 -12.48 -6.55
N ILE A 481 -3.77 -11.61 -7.45
CA ILE A 481 -4.73 -10.56 -7.06
C ILE A 481 -6.08 -11.17 -6.63
N PHE A 482 -6.54 -12.23 -7.31
CA PHE A 482 -7.74 -12.95 -6.92
C PHE A 482 -7.60 -13.64 -5.56
N TYR A 483 -6.44 -14.26 -5.29
CA TYR A 483 -6.12 -14.82 -3.98
C TYR A 483 -6.15 -13.74 -2.88
N VAL A 484 -5.51 -12.59 -3.12
CA VAL A 484 -5.52 -11.47 -2.17
C VAL A 484 -6.95 -11.03 -1.90
N ALA A 485 -7.75 -10.78 -2.93
CA ALA A 485 -9.13 -10.33 -2.78
C ALA A 485 -9.99 -11.34 -2.00
N CYS A 486 -9.96 -12.63 -2.36
CA CYS A 486 -10.72 -13.68 -1.67
C CYS A 486 -10.29 -13.83 -0.20
N SER A 487 -9.00 -13.72 0.11
CA SER A 487 -8.46 -13.88 1.46
C SER A 487 -8.77 -12.72 2.41
N ARG A 488 -9.48 -11.67 1.92
CA ARG A 488 -9.96 -10.57 2.78
C ARG A 488 -11.24 -10.92 3.52
N ALA A 489 -12.02 -11.88 3.01
CA ALA A 489 -13.26 -12.32 3.65
C ALA A 489 -12.98 -13.15 4.90
N LYS A 490 -13.58 -12.74 6.03
CA LYS A 490 -13.61 -13.55 7.25
C LYS A 490 -14.72 -14.56 7.17
N ASP A 491 -15.95 -14.13 6.94
CA ASP A 491 -17.14 -14.98 7.03
C ASP A 491 -17.76 -15.26 5.65
N ASN A 492 -18.11 -14.23 4.88
CA ASN A 492 -18.88 -14.38 3.64
C ASN A 492 -18.16 -13.80 2.43
N LEU A 493 -18.17 -14.54 1.34
CA LEU A 493 -17.58 -14.16 0.07
C LEU A 493 -18.58 -14.33 -1.07
N VAL A 494 -18.84 -13.25 -1.80
CA VAL A 494 -19.56 -13.31 -3.06
C VAL A 494 -18.64 -12.87 -4.18
N VAL A 495 -18.53 -13.68 -5.21
CA VAL A 495 -17.73 -13.39 -6.42
C VAL A 495 -18.67 -13.27 -7.59
N TYR A 496 -18.64 -12.15 -8.29
CA TYR A 496 -19.43 -11.91 -9.49
C TYR A 496 -18.54 -11.80 -10.72
N PHE A 497 -18.86 -12.62 -11.74
CA PHE A 497 -18.19 -12.58 -13.02
C PHE A 497 -19.16 -12.04 -14.09
N PRO A 498 -19.03 -10.75 -14.47
CA PRO A 498 -19.84 -10.19 -15.55
C PRO A 498 -19.39 -10.78 -16.88
N GLN A 499 -20.35 -11.11 -17.75
CA GLN A 499 -20.04 -11.40 -19.14
C GLN A 499 -19.75 -10.09 -19.86
N SER A 500 -18.53 -9.95 -20.38
CA SER A 500 -18.07 -8.82 -21.19
C SER A 500 -18.48 -9.00 -22.65
#